data_694365703382659e44eaf5fcef11f113
#
_entry.id   694365703382659e44eaf5fcef11f113
#
_cell.length_a   1.000
_cell.length_b   1.000
_cell.length_c   1.000
_cell.angle_alpha   90.00
_cell.angle_beta   90.00
_cell.angle_gamma   90.00
#
_symmetry.space_group_name_H-M   'P 1'
#
loop_
_entity.id
_entity.type
_entity.pdbx_description
1 polymer ?
#
loop_
_entity_poly.entity_id
_entity_poly.type
_entity_poly.pdbx_seq_one_letter_code
_entity_poly.pdbx_strand_id
1 'polypeptide(L)'
;MIAHRGASFDLPENTLPAFERAIEVGADFVEFDVQNDLSVTHDRPKRGITYPTLDEVLSVCRDRIGVMVELKRPRGDTVKRTLDRLDDDAVLVCFQRPALEEARRLRPAIRTVQHVGFGVSIRRAAQGAWAAGFQNERVTKRGLLAAQRLGLETTVYTVNDEARMLELRELGASGIFTDRPDRMLEALGGSNCGRKAAPHAAPKR
;
A
#
# COMPACT_ATOMS: atom_id res chain seq x y z
N MET A 1 -1.62 -9.43 2.59
CA MET A 1 -0.41 -8.99 3.34
C MET A 1 0.37 -7.99 2.50
N ILE A 2 0.75 -6.84 3.06
CA ILE A 2 1.44 -5.76 2.37
C ILE A 2 2.79 -5.54 3.05
N ALA A 3 3.90 -5.79 2.34
CA ALA A 3 5.24 -5.55 2.84
C ALA A 3 5.53 -4.04 2.78
N HIS A 4 5.56 -3.38 3.95
CA HIS A 4 5.72 -1.93 4.10
C HIS A 4 7.15 -1.52 3.80
N ARG A 5 7.38 -0.81 2.70
CA ARG A 5 8.70 -0.44 2.16
C ARG A 5 9.59 -1.66 1.87
N GLY A 6 8.97 -2.80 1.49
CA GLY A 6 9.62 -4.10 1.38
C GLY A 6 9.67 -4.87 2.71
N ALA A 7 10.54 -5.86 2.83
CA ALA A 7 10.83 -6.57 4.08
C ALA A 7 11.78 -5.71 4.94
N SER A 8 11.27 -4.58 5.41
CA SER A 8 12.06 -3.47 5.96
C SER A 8 12.54 -3.66 7.40
N PHE A 9 12.13 -4.75 8.06
CA PHE A 9 12.70 -5.12 9.35
C PHE A 9 14.11 -5.72 9.21
N ASP A 10 14.32 -6.54 8.18
CA ASP A 10 15.58 -7.26 7.97
C ASP A 10 16.55 -6.50 7.06
N LEU A 11 16.03 -5.66 6.16
CA LEU A 11 16.78 -4.95 5.14
C LEU A 11 16.41 -3.46 5.15
N PRO A 12 17.31 -2.57 4.66
CA PRO A 12 16.99 -1.14 4.57
C PRO A 12 15.71 -0.88 3.77
N GLU A 13 14.81 -0.08 4.35
CA GLU A 13 13.53 0.27 3.73
C GLU A 13 13.67 0.92 2.35
N ASN A 14 12.70 0.73 1.47
CA ASN A 14 12.66 1.34 0.15
C ASN A 14 13.88 1.00 -0.74
N THR A 15 14.43 -0.21 -0.60
CA THR A 15 15.55 -0.71 -1.40
C THR A 15 15.16 -1.92 -2.25
N LEU A 16 15.85 -2.11 -3.39
CA LEU A 16 15.60 -3.26 -4.26
C LEU A 16 15.77 -4.60 -3.51
N PRO A 17 16.80 -4.81 -2.67
CA PRO A 17 16.90 -6.03 -1.86
C PRO A 17 15.72 -6.25 -0.91
N ALA A 18 15.15 -5.19 -0.31
CA ALA A 18 13.99 -5.31 0.56
C ALA A 18 12.73 -5.74 -0.21
N PHE A 19 12.57 -5.27 -1.45
CA PHE A 19 11.48 -5.70 -2.33
C PHE A 19 11.65 -7.14 -2.81
N GLU A 20 12.86 -7.52 -3.23
CA GLU A 20 13.18 -8.92 -3.57
C GLU A 20 12.87 -9.85 -2.39
N ARG A 21 13.26 -9.46 -1.18
CA ARG A 21 12.97 -10.26 0.02
C ARG A 21 11.47 -10.38 0.30
N ALA A 22 10.70 -9.33 0.09
CA ALA A 22 9.23 -9.38 0.24
C ALA A 22 8.58 -10.35 -0.77
N ILE A 23 9.10 -10.39 -2.01
CA ILE A 23 8.67 -11.34 -3.04
C ILE A 23 9.02 -12.78 -2.64
N GLU A 24 10.25 -13.04 -2.19
CA GLU A 24 10.69 -14.35 -1.72
C GLU A 24 9.85 -14.89 -0.57
N VAL A 25 9.50 -14.02 0.38
CA VAL A 25 8.62 -14.37 1.52
C VAL A 25 7.20 -14.70 1.05
N GLY A 26 6.77 -14.20 -0.11
CA GLY A 26 5.42 -14.42 -0.65
C GLY A 26 4.40 -13.40 -0.15
N ALA A 27 4.79 -12.15 0.02
CA ALA A 27 3.84 -11.06 0.25
C ALA A 27 2.89 -10.91 -0.93
N ASP A 28 1.64 -10.46 -0.68
CA ASP A 28 0.67 -10.21 -1.76
C ASP A 28 0.97 -8.89 -2.47
N PHE A 29 1.46 -7.91 -1.71
CA PHE A 29 1.86 -6.58 -2.21
C PHE A 29 3.16 -6.14 -1.55
N VAL A 30 3.97 -5.37 -2.28
CA VAL A 30 4.93 -4.45 -1.70
C VAL A 30 4.37 -3.04 -1.72
N GLU A 31 4.63 -2.29 -0.66
CA GLU A 31 4.37 -0.86 -0.65
C GLU A 31 5.69 -0.10 -0.61
N PHE A 32 5.74 1.05 -1.24
CA PHE A 32 6.90 1.93 -1.26
C PHE A 32 6.55 3.41 -1.48
N ASP A 33 7.43 4.26 -1.00
CA ASP A 33 7.27 5.71 -0.94
C ASP A 33 7.90 6.40 -2.17
N VAL A 34 7.10 7.13 -2.95
CA VAL A 34 7.55 7.85 -4.15
C VAL A 34 7.58 9.35 -3.90
N GLN A 35 8.72 9.98 -4.15
CA GLN A 35 8.94 11.41 -4.08
C GLN A 35 8.61 12.13 -5.41
N ASN A 36 8.67 13.47 -5.41
CA ASN A 36 8.30 14.27 -6.58
C ASN A 36 9.24 14.09 -7.80
N ASP A 37 10.46 13.68 -7.59
CA ASP A 37 11.44 13.35 -8.62
C ASP A 37 11.38 11.88 -9.08
N LEU A 38 10.41 11.12 -8.54
CA LEU A 38 10.19 9.68 -8.72
C LEU A 38 11.30 8.80 -8.12
N SER A 39 12.12 9.34 -7.21
CA SER A 39 12.95 8.51 -6.35
C SER A 39 12.10 7.79 -5.30
N VAL A 40 12.53 6.59 -4.92
CA VAL A 40 11.83 5.74 -3.94
C VAL A 40 12.52 5.86 -2.59
N THR A 41 11.93 6.66 -1.69
CA THR A 41 12.41 6.90 -0.33
C THR A 41 11.34 7.57 0.51
N HIS A 42 11.31 7.25 1.81
CA HIS A 42 10.35 7.86 2.73
C HIS A 42 10.64 9.36 2.97
N ASP A 43 11.87 9.68 3.26
CA ASP A 43 12.28 11.05 3.53
C ASP A 43 12.59 11.81 2.23
N ARG A 44 12.73 13.13 2.35
CA ARG A 44 13.19 13.92 1.22
C ARG A 44 14.58 13.44 0.75
N PRO A 45 14.78 13.23 -0.56
CA PRO A 45 16.06 12.80 -1.08
C PRO A 45 17.20 13.71 -0.60
N LYS A 46 18.27 13.10 -0.10
CA LYS A 46 19.47 13.82 0.36
C LYS A 46 20.48 13.90 -0.77
N ARG A 47 21.13 15.07 -0.89
CA ARG A 47 22.19 15.28 -1.89
C ARG A 47 23.34 14.26 -1.70
N GLY A 48 23.77 13.65 -2.79
CA GLY A 48 24.90 12.70 -2.79
C GLY A 48 24.50 11.27 -2.37
N ILE A 49 23.22 11.00 -2.14
CA ILE A 49 22.69 9.64 -1.90
C ILE A 49 21.91 9.21 -3.14
N THR A 50 22.21 8.01 -3.63
CA THR A 50 21.44 7.38 -4.71
C THR A 50 20.30 6.56 -4.11
N TYR A 51 19.09 6.80 -4.57
CA TYR A 51 17.88 6.07 -4.22
C TYR A 51 17.40 5.30 -5.45
N PRO A 52 16.70 4.16 -5.29
CA PRO A 52 16.04 3.52 -6.42
C PRO A 52 15.05 4.49 -7.08
N THR A 53 14.92 4.39 -8.38
CA THR A 53 13.87 5.06 -9.15
C THR A 53 12.60 4.23 -9.15
N LEU A 54 11.46 4.88 -9.40
CA LEU A 54 10.19 4.18 -9.59
C LEU A 54 10.29 3.09 -10.66
N ASP A 55 10.95 3.38 -11.79
CA ASP A 55 11.08 2.43 -12.90
C ASP A 55 11.90 1.19 -12.51
N GLU A 56 12.98 1.34 -11.72
CA GLU A 56 13.77 0.21 -11.21
C GLU A 56 12.95 -0.66 -10.27
N VAL A 57 12.19 -0.06 -9.34
CA VAL A 57 11.33 -0.82 -8.41
C VAL A 57 10.22 -1.56 -9.15
N LEU A 58 9.55 -0.90 -10.10
CA LEU A 58 8.52 -1.56 -10.92
C LEU A 58 9.09 -2.70 -11.76
N SER A 59 10.33 -2.58 -12.27
CA SER A 59 11.02 -3.67 -12.99
C SER A 59 11.23 -4.92 -12.12
N VAL A 60 11.57 -4.73 -10.84
CA VAL A 60 11.72 -5.83 -9.86
C VAL A 60 10.39 -6.51 -9.54
N CYS A 61 9.30 -5.73 -9.44
CA CYS A 61 8.00 -6.19 -8.98
C CYS A 61 7.13 -6.80 -10.09
N ARG A 62 7.35 -6.41 -11.36
CA ARG A 62 6.50 -6.77 -12.50
C ARG A 62 6.28 -8.27 -12.61
N ASP A 63 5.01 -8.68 -12.75
CA ASP A 63 4.55 -10.07 -12.86
C ASP A 63 4.91 -10.97 -11.66
N ARG A 64 5.44 -10.39 -10.59
CA ARG A 64 5.90 -11.16 -9.42
C ARG A 64 5.11 -10.84 -8.15
N ILE A 65 4.70 -9.58 -7.97
CA ILE A 65 4.01 -9.10 -6.77
C ILE A 65 3.17 -7.87 -7.09
N GLY A 66 2.03 -7.70 -6.41
CA GLY A 66 1.26 -6.46 -6.51
C GLY A 66 2.00 -5.25 -5.92
N VAL A 67 1.75 -4.06 -6.45
CA VAL A 67 2.39 -2.83 -5.97
C VAL A 67 1.39 -1.84 -5.37
N MET A 68 1.76 -1.25 -4.24
CA MET A 68 1.09 -0.12 -3.61
C MET A 68 2.07 1.06 -3.58
N VAL A 69 1.72 2.16 -4.22
CA VAL A 69 2.61 3.31 -4.40
C VAL A 69 2.11 4.47 -3.54
N GLU A 70 2.82 4.79 -2.46
CA GLU A 70 2.50 5.96 -1.65
C GLU A 70 3.17 7.22 -2.21
N LEU A 71 2.38 8.21 -2.58
CA LEU A 71 2.87 9.51 -3.01
C LEU A 71 3.18 10.41 -1.80
N LYS A 72 4.45 10.80 -1.67
CA LYS A 72 4.92 11.68 -0.60
C LYS A 72 4.80 13.15 -1.01
N ARG A 73 3.75 13.81 -0.52
CA ARG A 73 3.50 15.26 -0.75
C ARG A 73 3.58 15.64 -2.23
N PRO A 74 2.82 14.98 -3.11
CA PRO A 74 2.91 15.19 -4.56
C PRO A 74 2.60 16.64 -4.94
N ARG A 75 3.33 17.15 -5.93
CA ARG A 75 3.24 18.50 -6.47
C ARG A 75 3.39 18.47 -7.99
N GLY A 76 2.86 19.52 -8.64
CA GLY A 76 2.98 19.64 -10.09
C GLY A 76 2.37 18.43 -10.81
N ASP A 77 3.13 17.82 -11.69
CA ASP A 77 2.74 16.66 -12.49
C ASP A 77 3.08 15.29 -11.90
N THR A 78 3.48 15.23 -10.62
CA THR A 78 3.93 13.99 -9.95
C THR A 78 2.89 12.88 -10.06
N VAL A 79 1.62 13.18 -9.82
CA VAL A 79 0.52 12.21 -9.92
C VAL A 79 0.49 11.61 -11.32
N LYS A 80 0.47 12.45 -12.35
CA LYS A 80 0.43 12.03 -13.75
C LYS A 80 1.64 11.18 -14.11
N ARG A 81 2.86 11.65 -13.80
CA ARG A 81 4.11 10.96 -14.11
C ARG A 81 4.22 9.60 -13.43
N THR A 82 3.69 9.47 -12.21
CA THR A 82 3.59 8.19 -11.53
C THR A 82 2.60 7.28 -12.24
N LEU A 83 1.39 7.75 -12.52
CA LEU A 83 0.36 6.96 -13.22
C LEU A 83 0.81 6.47 -14.60
N ASP A 84 1.55 7.29 -15.35
CA ASP A 84 2.06 6.92 -16.68
C ASP A 84 3.00 5.69 -16.67
N ARG A 85 3.49 5.29 -15.48
CA ARG A 85 4.41 4.15 -15.27
C ARG A 85 3.74 2.92 -14.66
N LEU A 86 2.60 3.12 -14.00
CA LEU A 86 1.92 2.04 -13.28
C LEU A 86 1.08 1.18 -14.22
N ASP A 87 1.10 -0.13 -13.96
CA ASP A 87 0.17 -1.08 -14.56
C ASP A 87 -1.25 -0.91 -13.97
N ASP A 88 -2.27 -1.51 -14.60
CA ASP A 88 -3.68 -1.28 -14.25
C ASP A 88 -4.09 -1.89 -12.89
N ASP A 89 -3.34 -2.86 -12.39
CA ASP A 89 -3.58 -3.51 -11.11
C ASP A 89 -2.89 -2.82 -9.92
N ALA A 90 -2.06 -1.82 -10.18
CA ALA A 90 -1.41 -1.03 -9.14
C ALA A 90 -2.41 -0.27 -8.26
N VAL A 91 -2.00 -0.01 -7.02
CA VAL A 91 -2.80 0.74 -6.04
C VAL A 91 -2.05 2.02 -5.66
N LEU A 92 -2.71 3.17 -5.77
CA LEU A 92 -2.12 4.44 -5.35
C LEU A 92 -2.56 4.79 -3.92
N VAL A 93 -1.58 5.13 -3.09
CA VAL A 93 -1.78 5.46 -1.68
C VAL A 93 -1.39 6.92 -1.45
N CYS A 94 -2.15 7.68 -0.68
CA CYS A 94 -1.75 9.04 -0.30
C CYS A 94 -2.52 9.54 0.93
N PHE A 95 -1.86 10.37 1.74
CA PHE A 95 -2.50 11.17 2.78
C PHE A 95 -3.28 12.35 2.20
N GLN A 96 -2.80 12.91 1.10
CA GLN A 96 -3.39 14.10 0.47
C GLN A 96 -4.53 13.69 -0.49
N ARG A 97 -5.76 13.94 -0.05
CA ARG A 97 -6.95 13.63 -0.85
C ARG A 97 -6.96 14.27 -2.24
N PRO A 98 -6.56 15.53 -2.46
CA PRO A 98 -6.54 16.12 -3.80
C PRO A 98 -5.70 15.32 -4.81
N ALA A 99 -4.58 14.70 -4.37
CA ALA A 99 -3.77 13.86 -5.25
C ALA A 99 -4.50 12.59 -5.70
N LEU A 100 -5.26 11.96 -4.80
CA LEU A 100 -6.08 10.80 -5.15
C LEU A 100 -7.29 11.17 -6.03
N GLU A 101 -7.86 12.35 -5.83
CA GLU A 101 -8.93 12.89 -6.71
C GLU A 101 -8.37 13.16 -8.11
N GLU A 102 -7.19 13.75 -8.22
CA GLU A 102 -6.49 13.92 -9.49
C GLU A 102 -6.19 12.59 -10.18
N ALA A 103 -5.67 11.61 -9.42
CA ALA A 103 -5.37 10.27 -9.95
C ALA A 103 -6.61 9.62 -10.57
N ARG A 104 -7.76 9.64 -9.88
CA ARG A 104 -9.01 9.09 -10.39
C ARG A 104 -9.58 9.86 -11.58
N ARG A 105 -9.34 11.16 -11.66
CA ARG A 105 -9.72 11.96 -12.84
C ARG A 105 -8.89 11.59 -14.06
N LEU A 106 -7.58 11.32 -13.87
CA LEU A 106 -6.65 10.95 -14.95
C LEU A 106 -6.81 9.48 -15.36
N ARG A 107 -7.04 8.59 -14.39
CA ARG A 107 -7.24 7.14 -14.60
C ARG A 107 -8.39 6.67 -13.71
N PRO A 108 -9.64 6.68 -14.21
CA PRO A 108 -10.83 6.34 -13.41
C PRO A 108 -10.83 4.94 -12.80
N ALA A 109 -10.13 3.98 -13.41
CA ALA A 109 -10.02 2.61 -12.93
C ALA A 109 -8.97 2.41 -11.81
N ILE A 110 -8.12 3.42 -11.54
CA ILE A 110 -7.06 3.28 -10.53
C ILE A 110 -7.65 3.06 -9.13
N ARG A 111 -7.21 2.01 -8.47
CA ARG A 111 -7.55 1.80 -7.06
C ARG A 111 -6.76 2.75 -6.18
N THR A 112 -7.44 3.38 -5.22
CA THR A 112 -6.80 4.35 -4.34
C THR A 112 -7.05 4.03 -2.87
N VAL A 113 -6.02 4.12 -2.03
CA VAL A 113 -6.12 4.04 -0.58
C VAL A 113 -6.00 5.45 0.00
N GLN A 114 -7.06 5.91 0.66
CA GLN A 114 -7.06 7.17 1.39
C GLN A 114 -6.75 6.90 2.86
N HIS A 115 -5.64 7.42 3.37
CA HIS A 115 -5.40 7.42 4.80
C HIS A 115 -6.41 8.31 5.52
N VAL A 116 -7.07 7.76 6.55
CA VAL A 116 -8.09 8.44 7.36
C VAL A 116 -7.53 8.86 8.73
N GLY A 117 -8.19 9.77 9.38
CA GLY A 117 -7.58 10.60 10.42
C GLY A 117 -6.91 11.81 9.75
N PHE A 118 -6.04 12.51 10.36
CA PHE A 118 -5.26 13.60 9.72
C PHE A 118 -6.11 14.56 8.85
N GLY A 119 -7.32 14.90 9.31
CA GLY A 119 -8.24 15.79 8.60
C GLY A 119 -9.15 15.13 7.55
N VAL A 120 -9.02 13.83 7.31
CA VAL A 120 -9.90 13.08 6.39
C VAL A 120 -10.75 12.08 7.17
N SER A 121 -12.09 12.24 7.10
CA SER A 121 -13.03 11.28 7.70
C SER A 121 -13.27 10.06 6.79
N ILE A 122 -13.72 8.95 7.40
CA ILE A 122 -14.11 7.73 6.67
C ILE A 122 -15.17 8.05 5.60
N ARG A 123 -16.17 8.90 5.93
CA ARG A 123 -17.21 9.31 4.96
C ARG A 123 -16.62 10.07 3.77
N ARG A 124 -15.58 10.87 4.00
CA ARG A 124 -14.88 11.56 2.91
C ARG A 124 -14.07 10.59 2.04
N ALA A 125 -13.42 9.60 2.64
CA ALA A 125 -12.73 8.54 1.89
C ALA A 125 -13.70 7.78 0.99
N ALA A 126 -14.89 7.45 1.49
CA ALA A 126 -15.93 6.73 0.74
C ALA A 126 -16.47 7.49 -0.51
N GLN A 127 -16.12 8.76 -0.66
CA GLN A 127 -16.46 9.54 -1.87
C GLN A 127 -15.50 9.28 -3.04
N GLY A 128 -15.03 8.04 -3.19
CA GLY A 128 -14.28 7.62 -4.36
C GLY A 128 -13.00 6.82 -4.11
N ALA A 129 -12.51 6.69 -2.87
CA ALA A 129 -11.42 5.75 -2.60
C ALA A 129 -11.93 4.30 -2.68
N TRP A 130 -11.06 3.40 -3.11
CA TRP A 130 -11.28 1.97 -3.04
C TRP A 130 -11.15 1.46 -1.59
N ALA A 131 -10.15 1.99 -0.84
CA ALA A 131 -9.92 1.60 0.53
C ALA A 131 -9.66 2.79 1.46
N ALA A 132 -9.92 2.59 2.76
CA ALA A 132 -9.51 3.47 3.84
C ALA A 132 -8.28 2.87 4.56
N GLY A 133 -7.21 3.65 4.67
CA GLY A 133 -6.01 3.28 5.43
C GLY A 133 -6.05 3.85 6.85
N PHE A 134 -5.88 3.00 7.85
CA PHE A 134 -5.91 3.35 9.26
C PHE A 134 -4.56 3.22 9.92
N GLN A 135 -4.18 4.17 10.74
CA GLN A 135 -3.02 4.03 11.62
C GLN A 135 -3.32 3.01 12.74
N ASN A 136 -2.40 2.06 12.97
CA ASN A 136 -2.60 0.95 13.92
C ASN A 136 -2.96 1.43 15.33
N GLU A 137 -2.29 2.48 15.83
CA GLU A 137 -2.50 3.01 17.18
C GLU A 137 -3.86 3.70 17.36
N ARG A 138 -4.53 4.03 16.25
CA ARG A 138 -5.80 4.79 16.24
C ARG A 138 -6.98 4.00 15.70
N VAL A 139 -6.73 2.85 15.06
CA VAL A 139 -7.80 2.04 14.51
C VAL A 139 -8.64 1.41 15.62
N THR A 140 -9.94 1.45 15.44
CA THR A 140 -10.92 0.80 16.33
C THR A 140 -11.81 -0.14 15.54
N LYS A 141 -12.32 -1.19 16.18
CA LYS A 141 -13.32 -2.07 15.60
C LYS A 141 -14.48 -1.30 14.96
N ARG A 142 -14.97 -0.26 15.67
CA ARG A 142 -16.07 0.61 15.19
C ARG A 142 -15.65 1.34 13.90
N GLY A 143 -14.41 1.80 13.81
CA GLY A 143 -13.88 2.48 12.64
C GLY A 143 -13.81 1.56 11.42
N LEU A 144 -13.27 0.34 11.59
CA LEU A 144 -13.23 -0.67 10.52
C LEU A 144 -14.62 -1.00 10.01
N LEU A 145 -15.55 -1.34 10.91
CA LEU A 145 -16.93 -1.65 10.54
C LEU A 145 -17.65 -0.47 9.88
N ALA A 146 -17.35 0.77 10.28
CA ALA A 146 -17.92 1.95 9.65
C ALA A 146 -17.44 2.15 8.21
N ALA A 147 -16.16 1.87 7.93
CA ALA A 147 -15.61 1.92 6.58
C ALA A 147 -16.21 0.82 5.69
N GLN A 148 -16.27 -0.41 6.19
CA GLN A 148 -16.87 -1.55 5.48
C GLN A 148 -18.35 -1.32 5.14
N ARG A 149 -19.14 -0.74 6.05
CA ARG A 149 -20.55 -0.38 5.78
C ARG A 149 -20.72 0.68 4.69
N LEU A 150 -19.68 1.46 4.43
CA LEU A 150 -19.63 2.44 3.34
C LEU A 150 -19.03 1.85 2.04
N GLY A 151 -18.80 0.54 1.99
CA GLY A 151 -18.25 -0.16 0.83
C GLY A 151 -16.76 0.01 0.61
N LEU A 152 -16.03 0.48 1.63
CA LEU A 152 -14.57 0.62 1.56
C LEU A 152 -13.89 -0.69 1.99
N GLU A 153 -12.89 -1.10 1.24
CA GLU A 153 -11.86 -1.98 1.79
C GLU A 153 -11.11 -1.26 2.92
N THR A 154 -10.48 -2.03 3.81
CA THR A 154 -9.80 -1.47 4.98
C THR A 154 -8.37 -1.96 5.08
N THR A 155 -7.43 -1.05 5.19
CA THR A 155 -6.03 -1.37 5.42
C THR A 155 -5.54 -0.76 6.72
N VAL A 156 -4.60 -1.42 7.41
CA VAL A 156 -4.03 -0.92 8.67
C VAL A 156 -2.51 -0.89 8.57
N TYR A 157 -1.89 0.23 8.97
CA TYR A 157 -0.44 0.48 8.93
C TYR A 157 0.07 1.03 10.27
N THR A 158 1.24 0.71 10.75
CA THR A 158 2.08 -0.43 10.42
C THR A 158 1.97 -1.40 11.57
N VAL A 159 1.81 -2.67 11.30
CA VAL A 159 1.55 -3.69 12.31
C VAL A 159 2.66 -4.74 12.25
N ASN A 160 3.44 -4.85 13.33
CA ASN A 160 4.55 -5.79 13.44
C ASN A 160 4.36 -6.83 14.56
N ASP A 161 3.30 -6.69 15.34
CA ASP A 161 2.91 -7.63 16.39
C ASP A 161 1.97 -8.70 15.82
N GLU A 162 2.31 -9.97 16.00
CA GLU A 162 1.60 -11.12 15.43
C GLU A 162 0.17 -11.25 15.98
N ALA A 163 -0.01 -11.05 17.30
CA ALA A 163 -1.34 -11.14 17.90
C ALA A 163 -2.25 -10.02 17.36
N ARG A 164 -1.68 -8.83 17.15
CA ARG A 164 -2.41 -7.71 16.55
C ARG A 164 -2.75 -7.95 15.08
N MET A 165 -1.87 -8.58 14.31
CA MET A 165 -2.15 -8.98 12.93
C MET A 165 -3.36 -9.94 12.86
N LEU A 166 -3.39 -10.94 13.73
CA LEU A 166 -4.49 -11.91 13.82
C LEU A 166 -5.80 -11.24 14.24
N GLU A 167 -5.76 -10.39 15.28
CA GLU A 167 -6.93 -9.62 15.72
C GLU A 167 -7.53 -8.78 14.59
N LEU A 168 -6.70 -8.02 13.88
CA LEU A 168 -7.16 -7.17 12.78
C LEU A 168 -7.76 -7.97 11.63
N ARG A 169 -7.18 -9.15 11.32
CA ARG A 169 -7.75 -10.08 10.35
C ARG A 169 -9.14 -10.56 10.78
N GLU A 170 -9.31 -10.96 12.04
CA GLU A 170 -10.60 -11.38 12.58
C GLU A 170 -11.65 -10.25 12.57
N LEU A 171 -11.20 -9.01 12.75
CA LEU A 171 -12.03 -7.82 12.60
C LEU A 171 -12.37 -7.49 11.14
N GLY A 172 -11.85 -8.26 10.17
CA GLY A 172 -12.14 -8.12 8.75
C GLY A 172 -11.31 -7.04 8.05
N ALA A 173 -10.12 -6.68 8.55
CA ALA A 173 -9.21 -5.83 7.81
C ALA A 173 -8.78 -6.53 6.50
N SER A 174 -8.93 -5.83 5.36
CA SER A 174 -8.65 -6.38 4.03
C SER A 174 -7.16 -6.42 3.72
N GLY A 175 -6.37 -5.56 4.35
CA GLY A 175 -4.92 -5.49 4.17
C GLY A 175 -4.20 -5.00 5.43
N ILE A 176 -3.03 -5.54 5.68
CA ILE A 176 -2.17 -5.15 6.81
C ILE A 176 -0.79 -4.85 6.24
N PHE A 177 -0.30 -3.63 6.50
CA PHE A 177 1.06 -3.20 6.24
C PHE A 177 1.96 -3.65 7.39
N THR A 178 3.03 -4.34 7.06
CA THR A 178 4.01 -4.84 8.05
C THR A 178 5.43 -4.72 7.53
N ASP A 179 6.36 -4.40 8.42
CA ASP A 179 7.79 -4.45 8.15
C ASP A 179 8.32 -5.89 8.20
N ARG A 180 7.50 -6.81 8.75
CA ARG A 180 7.81 -8.23 8.98
C ARG A 180 6.86 -9.16 8.23
N PRO A 181 6.91 -9.19 6.90
CA PRO A 181 6.03 -10.04 6.11
C PRO A 181 6.26 -11.54 6.40
N ASP A 182 7.50 -11.95 6.78
CA ASP A 182 7.86 -13.28 7.25
C ASP A 182 7.01 -13.73 8.45
N ARG A 183 6.95 -12.90 9.48
CA ARG A 183 6.20 -13.19 10.71
C ARG A 183 4.70 -13.22 10.49
N MET A 184 4.20 -12.33 9.64
CA MET A 184 2.79 -12.36 9.30
C MET A 184 2.42 -13.65 8.58
N LEU A 185 3.26 -14.13 7.67
CA LEU A 185 3.02 -15.38 6.97
C LEU A 185 3.02 -16.57 7.92
N GLU A 186 3.98 -16.64 8.85
CA GLU A 186 4.03 -17.67 9.90
C GLU A 186 2.77 -17.65 10.77
N ALA A 187 2.36 -16.48 11.28
CA ALA A 187 1.17 -16.31 12.11
C ALA A 187 -0.12 -16.71 11.39
N LEU A 188 -0.17 -16.56 10.06
CA LEU A 188 -1.31 -16.99 9.24
C LEU A 188 -1.34 -18.50 8.97
N GLY A 189 -0.42 -19.28 9.52
CA GLY A 189 -0.29 -20.72 9.30
C GLY A 189 0.32 -21.06 7.94
N GLY A 190 1.25 -20.22 7.48
CA GLY A 190 1.81 -20.24 6.13
C GLY A 190 2.58 -21.50 5.80
N SER A 191 1.95 -22.36 5.04
CA SER A 191 2.64 -23.18 4.05
C SER A 191 2.58 -22.41 2.74
N ASN A 192 3.72 -22.11 2.17
CA ASN A 192 3.87 -21.48 0.86
C ASN A 192 3.38 -22.47 -0.23
N CYS A 193 2.08 -22.60 -0.38
CA CYS A 193 1.44 -23.41 -1.42
C CYS A 193 0.77 -22.46 -2.41
N GLY A 194 1.56 -22.04 -3.41
CA GLY A 194 1.14 -21.62 -4.75
C GLY A 194 -0.20 -20.86 -4.87
N ARG A 195 -0.39 -19.75 -4.18
CA ARG A 195 -1.50 -18.85 -4.51
C ARG A 195 -1.09 -17.96 -5.68
N LYS A 196 -1.48 -18.38 -6.89
CA LYS A 196 -1.61 -17.44 -7.99
C LYS A 196 -2.53 -16.32 -7.53
N ALA A 197 -2.11 -15.07 -7.72
CA ALA A 197 -2.96 -13.91 -7.49
C ALA A 197 -4.32 -14.15 -8.15
N ALA A 198 -5.38 -14.17 -7.35
CA ALA A 198 -6.73 -14.31 -7.89
C ALA A 198 -7.01 -13.08 -8.77
N PRO A 199 -7.56 -13.25 -9.97
CA PRO A 199 -7.97 -12.11 -10.79
C PRO A 199 -9.06 -11.36 -10.02
N HIS A 200 -8.75 -10.13 -9.64
CA HIS A 200 -9.67 -9.27 -8.91
C HIS A 200 -10.91 -9.00 -9.75
N ALA A 201 -12.06 -9.42 -9.25
CA ALA A 201 -13.35 -9.11 -9.85
C ALA A 201 -13.52 -7.59 -9.97
N ALA A 202 -13.88 -7.14 -11.17
CA ALA A 202 -14.23 -5.74 -11.42
C ALA A 202 -15.37 -5.30 -10.48
N PRO A 203 -15.42 -4.03 -10.05
CA PRO A 203 -16.49 -3.53 -9.22
C PRO A 203 -17.82 -3.69 -9.95
N LYS A 204 -18.80 -4.34 -9.32
CA LYS A 204 -20.18 -4.34 -9.80
C LYS A 204 -20.68 -2.90 -9.80
N ARG A 205 -21.20 -2.46 -10.97
CA ARG A 205 -21.82 -1.16 -11.19
C ARG A 205 -23.00 -0.95 -10.26
#